data_870ad4604bdcaf0e80af604199cf272d
#
_entry.id   870ad4604bdcaf0e80af604199cf272d
#
_cell.length_a   1.000
_cell.length_b   1.000
_cell.length_c   1.000
_cell.angle_alpha   90.00
_cell.angle_beta   90.00
_cell.angle_gamma   90.00
#
_symmetry.space_group_name_H-M   'P 1'
#
loop_
_entity.id
_entity.type
_entity.pdbx_description
1 polymer ?
#
loop_
_entity_poly.entity_id
_entity_poly.type
_entity_poly.pdbx_seq_one_letter_code
_entity_poly.pdbx_strand_id
1 'polypeptide(L)'
;PPHGYALGTLFTQEQINAAIDAPTLQEQTSLCPSFDTSGHGTHVTGIAAGNGRVQIANRGVAYEASLLIIKLGSPEPMGFPSTTQLMQAVDFSVRFAIERQLPLSINLSFGNTYGSHSGTSLLETYLDSVSNLGRICIVTGSGNEGNNSGHVGGRLLSNTSKSLEFVVGDYERNLSIQIWKNYWDEIRIQLLPPFSQAPIQIPDIPGSWRFAVGDTELLIYYGEPSPYSLYQELYIDFISSRTYITSGVWTFLLTTQNITDG
;
A
#
# COMPACT_ATOMS: atom_id res chain seq x y z
N PRO A 1 6.90 7.57 -23.92
CA PRO A 1 5.80 7.70 -22.97
C PRO A 1 4.48 7.91 -23.69
N PRO A 2 3.32 7.54 -23.11
CA PRO A 2 2.03 7.92 -23.67
C PRO A 2 1.90 9.45 -23.75
N HIS A 3 1.05 9.94 -24.66
CA HIS A 3 0.84 11.38 -24.82
C HIS A 3 0.35 12.02 -23.50
N GLY A 4 0.98 13.10 -23.08
CA GLY A 4 0.65 13.82 -21.86
C GLY A 4 1.30 13.27 -20.58
N TYR A 5 2.14 12.22 -20.66
CA TYR A 5 2.84 11.64 -19.52
C TYR A 5 4.36 11.72 -19.71
N ALA A 6 5.07 11.99 -18.62
CA ALA A 6 6.54 12.04 -18.63
C ALA A 6 7.18 10.64 -18.53
N LEU A 7 6.43 9.63 -18.08
CA LEU A 7 6.88 8.28 -17.78
C LEU A 7 6.06 7.23 -18.52
N GLY A 8 6.59 6.02 -18.57
CA GLY A 8 5.91 4.84 -19.09
C GLY A 8 6.17 4.58 -20.57
N THR A 9 5.79 3.38 -20.99
CA THR A 9 5.82 2.93 -22.39
C THR A 9 4.44 2.37 -22.73
N LEU A 10 3.88 2.82 -23.84
CA LEU A 10 2.62 2.30 -24.38
C LEU A 10 2.92 1.31 -25.49
N PHE A 11 2.38 0.13 -25.39
CA PHE A 11 2.32 -0.86 -26.47
C PHE A 11 0.89 -0.88 -27.01
N THR A 12 0.75 -0.68 -28.32
CA THR A 12 -0.56 -0.72 -28.99
C THR A 12 -1.01 -2.17 -29.19
N GLN A 13 -2.29 -2.35 -29.50
CA GLN A 13 -2.83 -3.66 -29.83
C GLN A 13 -2.07 -4.33 -31.01
N GLU A 14 -1.69 -3.56 -32.04
CA GLU A 14 -0.93 -4.06 -33.17
C GLU A 14 0.45 -4.56 -32.74
N GLN A 15 1.15 -3.82 -31.88
CA GLN A 15 2.46 -4.23 -31.34
C GLN A 15 2.36 -5.48 -30.49
N ILE A 16 1.33 -5.56 -29.63
CA ILE A 16 1.09 -6.73 -28.79
C ILE A 16 0.77 -7.96 -29.66
N ASN A 17 -0.11 -7.81 -30.68
CA ASN A 17 -0.43 -8.91 -31.57
C ASN A 17 0.80 -9.37 -32.34
N ALA A 18 1.60 -8.45 -32.87
CA ALA A 18 2.84 -8.79 -33.55
C ALA A 18 3.81 -9.55 -32.64
N ALA A 19 3.87 -9.19 -31.36
CA ALA A 19 4.69 -9.92 -30.37
C ALA A 19 4.12 -11.33 -30.10
N ILE A 20 2.80 -11.48 -29.99
CA ILE A 20 2.15 -12.78 -29.77
C ILE A 20 2.37 -13.72 -30.95
N ASP A 21 2.33 -13.20 -32.17
CA ASP A 21 2.49 -13.97 -33.40
C ASP A 21 3.96 -14.26 -33.76
N ALA A 22 4.91 -13.62 -33.09
CA ALA A 22 6.33 -13.83 -33.32
C ALA A 22 6.77 -15.26 -32.91
N PRO A 23 7.58 -15.94 -33.76
CA PRO A 23 7.87 -17.37 -33.65
C PRO A 23 8.79 -17.70 -32.45
N THR A 24 9.56 -16.74 -31.97
CA THR A 24 10.53 -16.98 -30.90
C THR A 24 10.32 -16.02 -29.73
N LEU A 25 10.64 -16.49 -28.51
CA LEU A 25 10.59 -15.65 -27.29
C LEU A 25 11.49 -14.42 -27.42
N GLN A 26 12.61 -14.52 -28.12
CA GLN A 26 13.52 -13.40 -28.33
C GLN A 26 12.88 -12.30 -29.19
N GLU A 27 12.18 -12.67 -30.24
CA GLU A 27 11.44 -11.74 -31.09
C GLU A 27 10.24 -11.13 -30.35
N GLN A 28 9.48 -11.96 -29.62
CA GLN A 28 8.39 -11.50 -28.76
C GLN A 28 8.87 -10.42 -27.76
N THR A 29 9.98 -10.72 -27.08
CA THR A 29 10.61 -9.81 -26.12
C THR A 29 11.12 -8.53 -26.77
N SER A 30 11.64 -8.61 -27.98
CA SER A 30 12.13 -7.44 -28.71
C SER A 30 11.01 -6.50 -29.11
N LEU A 31 9.85 -7.05 -29.48
CA LEU A 31 8.67 -6.27 -29.88
C LEU A 31 7.91 -5.67 -28.69
N CYS A 32 7.78 -6.44 -27.62
CA CYS A 32 7.07 -6.01 -26.41
C CYS A 32 7.84 -6.46 -25.15
N PRO A 33 8.85 -5.70 -24.70
CA PRO A 33 9.68 -6.05 -23.54
C PRO A 33 8.95 -5.80 -22.21
N SER A 34 7.80 -6.44 -22.03
CA SER A 34 6.99 -6.34 -20.81
C SER A 34 6.70 -7.75 -20.29
N PHE A 35 7.17 -8.05 -19.09
CA PHE A 35 7.02 -9.38 -18.47
C PHE A 35 6.36 -9.29 -17.11
N ASP A 36 5.52 -10.26 -16.81
CA ASP A 36 5.04 -10.51 -15.46
C ASP A 36 5.98 -11.51 -14.79
N THR A 37 6.94 -10.99 -14.02
CA THR A 37 7.94 -11.80 -13.34
C THR A 37 7.39 -12.54 -12.11
N SER A 38 6.26 -12.10 -11.55
CA SER A 38 5.60 -12.73 -10.40
C SER A 38 4.50 -13.71 -10.78
N GLY A 39 3.91 -13.54 -11.97
CA GLY A 39 2.73 -14.27 -12.41
C GLY A 39 1.40 -13.81 -11.79
N HIS A 40 1.45 -12.95 -10.79
CA HIS A 40 0.26 -12.47 -10.07
C HIS A 40 -0.70 -11.70 -10.98
N GLY A 41 -0.20 -10.73 -11.74
CA GLY A 41 -1.02 -9.93 -12.67
C GLY A 41 -1.64 -10.78 -13.76
N THR A 42 -0.90 -11.75 -14.29
CA THR A 42 -1.39 -12.72 -15.28
C THR A 42 -2.53 -13.58 -14.71
N HIS A 43 -2.38 -14.07 -13.48
CA HIS A 43 -3.41 -14.87 -12.81
C HIS A 43 -4.69 -14.05 -12.54
N VAL A 44 -4.54 -12.85 -12.00
CA VAL A 44 -5.67 -11.94 -11.74
C VAL A 44 -6.41 -11.59 -13.02
N THR A 45 -5.68 -11.26 -14.11
CA THR A 45 -6.26 -10.95 -15.41
C THR A 45 -6.99 -12.17 -16.00
N GLY A 46 -6.42 -13.36 -15.83
CA GLY A 46 -7.05 -14.61 -16.26
C GLY A 46 -8.40 -14.86 -15.59
N ILE A 47 -8.50 -14.64 -14.28
CA ILE A 47 -9.75 -14.75 -13.52
C ILE A 47 -10.75 -13.68 -13.96
N ALA A 48 -10.31 -12.45 -14.14
CA ALA A 48 -11.18 -11.35 -14.50
C ALA A 48 -11.72 -11.50 -15.93
N ALA A 49 -10.86 -11.82 -16.91
CA ALA A 49 -11.21 -11.69 -18.33
C ALA A 49 -10.53 -12.71 -19.25
N GLY A 50 -10.02 -13.81 -18.73
CA GLY A 50 -9.44 -14.89 -19.55
C GLY A 50 -10.46 -15.46 -20.56
N ASN A 51 -10.06 -15.60 -21.81
CA ASN A 51 -10.97 -16.01 -22.90
C ASN A 51 -11.28 -17.52 -22.94
N GLY A 52 -10.63 -18.32 -22.09
CA GLY A 52 -10.84 -19.79 -22.05
C GLY A 52 -10.30 -20.54 -23.27
N ARG A 53 -9.34 -19.98 -24.02
CA ARG A 53 -8.78 -20.56 -25.24
C ARG A 53 -8.20 -21.95 -25.02
N VAL A 54 -7.55 -22.19 -23.90
CA VAL A 54 -6.98 -23.51 -23.55
C VAL A 54 -8.06 -24.43 -23.02
N GLN A 55 -8.94 -23.94 -22.15
CA GLN A 55 -10.01 -24.70 -21.55
C GLN A 55 -11.21 -23.76 -21.28
N ILE A 56 -12.31 -24.02 -21.94
CA ILE A 56 -13.48 -23.13 -21.91
C ILE A 56 -14.10 -22.99 -20.52
N ALA A 57 -13.97 -24.03 -19.69
CA ALA A 57 -14.43 -24.01 -18.31
C ALA A 57 -13.66 -23.04 -17.41
N ASN A 58 -12.48 -22.58 -17.85
CA ASN A 58 -11.63 -21.63 -17.13
C ASN A 58 -11.75 -20.20 -17.69
N ARG A 59 -12.87 -19.86 -18.32
CA ARG A 59 -13.14 -18.49 -18.73
C ARG A 59 -13.20 -17.55 -17.53
N GLY A 60 -12.65 -16.37 -17.69
CA GLY A 60 -12.86 -15.26 -16.76
C GLY A 60 -14.29 -14.72 -16.81
N VAL A 61 -14.63 -13.89 -15.85
CA VAL A 61 -15.98 -13.33 -15.72
C VAL A 61 -16.35 -12.45 -16.92
N ALA A 62 -15.44 -11.60 -17.37
CA ALA A 62 -15.62 -10.64 -18.45
C ALA A 62 -14.79 -11.02 -19.70
N TYR A 63 -14.91 -12.24 -20.17
CA TYR A 63 -14.03 -12.83 -21.20
C TYR A 63 -14.14 -12.18 -22.59
N GLU A 64 -15.13 -11.33 -22.82
CA GLU A 64 -15.30 -10.53 -24.05
C GLU A 64 -14.88 -9.06 -23.89
N ALA A 65 -14.40 -8.68 -22.70
CA ALA A 65 -13.96 -7.32 -22.45
C ALA A 65 -12.64 -7.00 -23.19
N SER A 66 -12.52 -5.76 -23.64
CA SER A 66 -11.22 -5.22 -24.06
C SER A 66 -10.34 -5.00 -22.82
N LEU A 67 -9.06 -5.35 -22.92
CA LEU A 67 -8.12 -5.28 -21.80
C LEU A 67 -7.17 -4.10 -21.96
N LEU A 68 -7.04 -3.33 -20.90
CA LEU A 68 -5.99 -2.32 -20.73
C LEU A 68 -5.15 -2.76 -19.53
N ILE A 69 -3.97 -3.28 -19.79
CA ILE A 69 -3.06 -3.76 -18.73
C ILE A 69 -2.03 -2.70 -18.43
N ILE A 70 -1.95 -2.29 -17.18
CA ILE A 70 -0.91 -1.37 -16.72
C ILE A 70 0.00 -2.09 -15.75
N LYS A 71 1.24 -2.27 -16.15
CA LYS A 71 2.30 -2.73 -15.27
C LYS A 71 2.93 -1.52 -14.62
N LEU A 72 2.75 -1.39 -13.31
CA LEU A 72 3.48 -0.42 -12.51
C LEU A 72 4.96 -0.81 -12.46
N GLY A 73 5.85 0.18 -12.39
CA GLY A 73 7.29 -0.05 -12.41
C GLY A 73 7.73 -1.07 -11.35
N SER A 74 8.82 -1.76 -11.61
CA SER A 74 9.41 -2.63 -10.59
C SER A 74 9.94 -1.75 -9.47
N PRO A 75 9.43 -1.86 -8.24
CA PRO A 75 10.05 -1.19 -7.11
C PRO A 75 11.46 -1.75 -6.89
N GLU A 76 12.31 -1.01 -6.23
CA GLU A 76 13.53 -1.55 -5.59
C GLU A 76 13.17 -2.85 -4.85
N PRO A 77 14.11 -3.79 -4.61
CA PRO A 77 13.81 -5.19 -4.25
C PRO A 77 12.84 -5.44 -3.10
N MET A 78 12.39 -4.41 -2.40
CA MET A 78 11.47 -4.48 -1.26
C MET A 78 10.40 -3.37 -1.25
N GLY A 79 10.19 -2.63 -2.32
CA GLY A 79 9.28 -1.48 -2.35
C GLY A 79 7.97 -1.72 -3.11
N PHE A 80 6.92 -1.03 -2.69
CA PHE A 80 5.69 -0.91 -3.46
C PHE A 80 5.81 0.24 -4.49
N PRO A 81 5.08 0.18 -5.62
CA PRO A 81 4.94 1.33 -6.49
C PRO A 81 4.44 2.55 -5.70
N SER A 82 4.96 3.73 -6.02
CA SER A 82 4.51 4.94 -5.34
C SER A 82 3.04 5.22 -5.62
N THR A 83 2.35 5.84 -4.66
CA THR A 83 0.95 6.25 -4.84
C THR A 83 0.75 7.16 -6.04
N THR A 84 1.75 7.99 -6.36
CA THR A 84 1.74 8.86 -7.54
C THR A 84 1.79 8.06 -8.85
N GLN A 85 2.55 6.97 -8.92
CA GLN A 85 2.53 6.07 -10.09
C GLN A 85 1.17 5.40 -10.27
N LEU A 86 0.54 4.98 -9.17
CA LEU A 86 -0.81 4.42 -9.20
C LEU A 86 -1.83 5.47 -9.68
N MET A 87 -1.78 6.69 -9.16
CA MET A 87 -2.66 7.78 -9.59
C MET A 87 -2.49 8.08 -11.10
N GLN A 88 -1.26 8.10 -11.59
CA GLN A 88 -0.98 8.28 -13.03
C GLN A 88 -1.53 7.12 -13.88
N ALA A 89 -1.43 5.89 -13.38
CA ALA A 89 -2.00 4.71 -14.04
C ALA A 89 -3.53 4.78 -14.13
N VAL A 90 -4.17 5.19 -13.06
CA VAL A 90 -5.63 5.41 -13.03
C VAL A 90 -6.02 6.55 -13.96
N ASP A 91 -5.33 7.70 -13.92
CA ASP A 91 -5.59 8.84 -14.80
C ASP A 91 -5.46 8.45 -16.28
N PHE A 92 -4.40 7.71 -16.63
CA PHE A 92 -4.22 7.20 -18.00
C PHE A 92 -5.39 6.31 -18.42
N SER A 93 -5.81 5.37 -17.56
CA SER A 93 -6.92 4.46 -17.85
C SER A 93 -8.23 5.21 -18.08
N VAL A 94 -8.50 6.20 -17.24
CA VAL A 94 -9.71 7.04 -17.31
C VAL A 94 -9.73 7.85 -18.63
N ARG A 95 -8.64 8.55 -18.94
CA ARG A 95 -8.53 9.32 -20.19
C ARG A 95 -8.67 8.43 -21.41
N PHE A 96 -8.00 7.27 -21.39
CA PHE A 96 -8.09 6.28 -22.46
C PHE A 96 -9.52 5.80 -22.72
N ALA A 97 -10.29 5.54 -21.66
CA ALA A 97 -11.67 5.12 -21.76
C ALA A 97 -12.60 6.26 -22.21
N ILE A 98 -12.42 7.48 -21.69
CA ILE A 98 -13.21 8.67 -22.07
C ILE A 98 -13.02 8.98 -23.55
N GLU A 99 -11.77 9.02 -24.05
CA GLU A 99 -11.46 9.29 -25.46
C GLU A 99 -12.14 8.28 -26.40
N ARG A 100 -12.32 7.05 -25.95
CA ARG A 100 -12.97 5.97 -26.72
C ARG A 100 -14.45 5.81 -26.41
N GLN A 101 -15.00 6.61 -25.52
CA GLN A 101 -16.39 6.53 -25.06
C GLN A 101 -16.78 5.16 -24.49
N LEU A 102 -15.83 4.45 -23.91
CA LEU A 102 -16.02 3.13 -23.31
C LEU A 102 -16.30 3.22 -21.81
N PRO A 103 -17.12 2.31 -21.25
CA PRO A 103 -17.16 2.12 -19.80
C PRO A 103 -15.84 1.49 -19.33
N LEU A 104 -15.45 1.78 -18.11
CA LEU A 104 -14.19 1.32 -17.53
C LEU A 104 -14.43 0.60 -16.19
N SER A 105 -13.89 -0.60 -16.06
CA SER A 105 -13.75 -1.27 -14.78
C SER A 105 -12.26 -1.41 -14.44
N ILE A 106 -11.82 -0.79 -13.36
CA ILE A 106 -10.43 -0.84 -12.88
C ILE A 106 -10.36 -1.87 -11.75
N ASN A 107 -9.45 -2.83 -11.88
CA ASN A 107 -9.14 -3.77 -10.81
C ASN A 107 -7.78 -3.46 -10.21
N LEU A 108 -7.75 -3.20 -8.91
CA LEU A 108 -6.55 -2.94 -8.12
C LEU A 108 -6.34 -4.11 -7.15
N SER A 109 -5.68 -5.17 -7.64
CA SER A 109 -5.36 -6.35 -6.83
C SER A 109 -3.96 -6.24 -6.23
N PHE A 110 -3.61 -5.09 -5.73
CA PHE A 110 -2.39 -4.87 -4.98
C PHE A 110 -2.62 -3.78 -3.93
N GLY A 111 -1.80 -3.73 -2.91
CA GLY A 111 -1.90 -2.71 -1.88
C GLY A 111 -0.92 -2.97 -0.75
N ASN A 112 -1.01 -2.13 0.24
CA ASN A 112 -0.31 -2.26 1.50
C ASN A 112 -1.27 -1.92 2.65
N THR A 113 -0.80 -2.06 3.88
CA THR A 113 -1.58 -1.76 5.08
C THR A 113 -1.30 -0.35 5.63
N TYR A 114 -0.63 0.50 4.85
CA TYR A 114 -0.30 1.86 5.26
C TYR A 114 -1.53 2.77 5.22
N GLY A 115 -1.59 3.69 6.16
CA GLY A 115 -2.60 4.74 6.22
C GLY A 115 -3.52 4.65 7.42
N SER A 116 -4.34 5.67 7.59
CA SER A 116 -5.29 5.78 8.70
C SER A 116 -6.51 4.86 8.57
N HIS A 117 -6.68 4.19 7.45
CA HIS A 117 -7.85 3.39 7.09
C HIS A 117 -9.20 4.14 7.17
N SER A 118 -9.14 5.46 7.01
CA SER A 118 -10.31 6.35 7.11
C SER A 118 -10.90 6.80 5.76
N GLY A 119 -10.28 6.40 4.65
CA GLY A 119 -10.69 6.83 3.32
C GLY A 119 -10.32 8.28 2.98
N THR A 120 -9.43 8.90 3.75
CA THR A 120 -9.13 10.35 3.63
C THR A 120 -7.72 10.66 3.11
N SER A 121 -6.94 9.65 2.71
CA SER A 121 -5.66 9.89 2.06
C SER A 121 -5.84 10.53 0.68
N LEU A 122 -4.77 11.15 0.16
CA LEU A 122 -4.80 11.75 -1.17
C LEU A 122 -5.19 10.73 -2.26
N LEU A 123 -4.67 9.50 -2.17
CA LEU A 123 -5.03 8.43 -3.12
C LEU A 123 -6.50 8.05 -3.01
N GLU A 124 -7.01 7.84 -1.79
CA GLU A 124 -8.40 7.44 -1.56
C GLU A 124 -9.38 8.52 -2.04
N THR A 125 -9.15 9.79 -1.69
CA THR A 125 -9.98 10.91 -2.18
C THR A 125 -9.89 11.09 -3.69
N TYR A 126 -8.75 10.79 -4.31
CA TYR A 126 -8.62 10.79 -5.76
C TYR A 126 -9.44 9.67 -6.40
N LEU A 127 -9.37 8.43 -5.88
CA LEU A 127 -10.14 7.30 -6.39
C LEU A 127 -11.66 7.54 -6.26
N ASP A 128 -12.09 8.12 -5.14
CA ASP A 128 -13.49 8.53 -4.96
C ASP A 128 -13.91 9.56 -6.00
N SER A 129 -13.08 10.56 -6.25
CA SER A 129 -13.35 11.58 -7.27
C SER A 129 -13.46 10.98 -8.67
N VAL A 130 -12.58 10.03 -9.00
CA VAL A 130 -12.61 9.31 -10.29
C VAL A 130 -13.87 8.46 -10.42
N SER A 131 -14.27 7.76 -9.37
CA SER A 131 -15.47 6.90 -9.39
C SER A 131 -16.76 7.70 -9.63
N ASN A 132 -16.77 8.99 -9.29
CA ASN A 132 -17.89 9.89 -9.50
C ASN A 132 -18.01 10.43 -10.96
N LEU A 133 -17.04 10.19 -11.83
CA LEU A 133 -17.10 10.64 -13.24
C LEU A 133 -18.16 9.91 -14.09
N GLY A 134 -18.79 8.86 -13.53
CA GLY A 134 -19.76 8.02 -14.24
C GLY A 134 -19.13 7.05 -15.25
N ARG A 135 -19.79 5.89 -15.45
CA ARG A 135 -19.31 4.80 -16.31
C ARG A 135 -17.94 4.22 -15.92
N ILE A 136 -17.47 4.51 -14.72
CA ILE A 136 -16.22 4.01 -14.15
C ILE A 136 -16.54 3.24 -12.87
N CYS A 137 -16.00 2.06 -12.74
CA CYS A 137 -16.05 1.25 -11.55
C CYS A 137 -14.62 0.93 -11.10
N ILE A 138 -14.30 1.18 -9.83
CA ILE A 138 -12.99 0.83 -9.26
C ILE A 138 -13.22 -0.27 -8.21
N VAL A 139 -12.49 -1.36 -8.35
CA VAL A 139 -12.54 -2.53 -7.45
C VAL A 139 -11.18 -2.72 -6.82
N THR A 140 -11.13 -2.75 -5.50
CA THR A 140 -9.92 -2.97 -4.71
C THR A 140 -10.03 -4.25 -3.88
N GLY A 141 -8.92 -4.94 -3.69
CA GLY A 141 -8.85 -6.04 -2.73
C GLY A 141 -8.76 -5.52 -1.30
N SER A 142 -9.44 -6.20 -0.39
CA SER A 142 -9.39 -5.87 1.06
C SER A 142 -8.16 -6.44 1.78
N GLY A 143 -7.26 -7.12 1.06
CA GLY A 143 -6.06 -7.74 1.60
C GLY A 143 -6.23 -9.21 1.96
N ASN A 144 -5.12 -9.86 2.28
CA ASN A 144 -5.05 -11.30 2.60
C ASN A 144 -4.68 -11.56 4.07
N GLU A 145 -4.58 -10.51 4.88
CA GLU A 145 -4.01 -10.54 6.22
C GLU A 145 -5.07 -10.69 7.34
N GLY A 146 -6.27 -11.13 6.99
CA GLY A 146 -7.39 -11.22 7.94
C GLY A 146 -7.16 -12.12 9.16
N ASN A 147 -6.21 -13.05 9.07
CA ASN A 147 -5.81 -13.92 10.18
C ASN A 147 -4.52 -13.47 10.88
N ASN A 148 -3.90 -12.42 10.40
CA ASN A 148 -2.67 -11.88 11.00
C ASN A 148 -3.05 -10.82 12.02
N SER A 149 -2.47 -10.89 13.21
CA SER A 149 -2.68 -9.90 14.26
C SER A 149 -1.87 -8.60 14.01
N GLY A 150 -1.88 -8.12 12.75
CA GLY A 150 -1.12 -6.95 12.31
C GLY A 150 -1.83 -5.61 12.53
N HIS A 151 -3.05 -5.60 13.04
CA HIS A 151 -3.83 -4.39 13.28
C HIS A 151 -4.56 -4.43 14.62
N VAL A 152 -4.57 -3.31 15.31
CA VAL A 152 -5.39 -3.10 16.51
C VAL A 152 -6.00 -1.70 16.46
N GLY A 153 -7.29 -1.61 16.72
CA GLY A 153 -8.01 -0.36 16.89
C GLY A 153 -8.71 -0.30 18.25
N GLY A 154 -8.99 0.90 18.72
CA GLY A 154 -9.68 1.06 20.00
C GLY A 154 -9.97 2.52 20.33
N ARG A 155 -10.67 2.71 21.43
CA ARG A 155 -10.96 4.03 21.99
C ARG A 155 -10.22 4.22 23.28
N LEU A 156 -9.79 5.45 23.51
CA LEU A 156 -9.17 5.92 24.74
C LEU A 156 -10.07 6.96 25.37
N LEU A 157 -10.13 6.93 26.70
CA LEU A 157 -10.84 7.97 27.46
C LEU A 157 -9.83 8.95 28.06
N SER A 158 -10.25 10.18 28.34
CA SER A 158 -9.41 11.18 28.99
C SER A 158 -8.94 10.68 30.36
N ASN A 159 -7.67 11.01 30.71
CA ASN A 159 -7.04 10.66 31.99
C ASN A 159 -6.97 9.14 32.25
N THR A 160 -6.75 8.35 31.22
CA THR A 160 -6.55 6.90 31.33
C THR A 160 -5.18 6.48 30.83
N SER A 161 -4.79 5.25 31.17
CA SER A 161 -3.61 4.61 30.62
C SER A 161 -3.97 3.25 30.02
N LYS A 162 -3.36 2.92 28.91
CA LYS A 162 -3.54 1.64 28.23
C LYS A 162 -2.19 1.13 27.72
N SER A 163 -1.98 -0.16 27.81
CA SER A 163 -0.84 -0.85 27.19
C SER A 163 -1.29 -1.64 25.97
N LEU A 164 -0.46 -1.62 24.94
CA LEU A 164 -0.61 -2.43 23.73
C LEU A 164 0.68 -3.20 23.52
N GLU A 165 0.59 -4.52 23.48
CA GLU A 165 1.73 -5.40 23.26
C GLU A 165 1.79 -5.87 21.82
N PHE A 166 3.00 -5.98 21.30
CA PHE A 166 3.29 -6.66 20.04
C PHE A 166 4.54 -7.51 20.19
N VAL A 167 4.62 -8.56 19.41
CA VAL A 167 5.73 -9.52 19.44
C VAL A 167 6.57 -9.36 18.19
N VAL A 168 7.86 -9.17 18.39
CA VAL A 168 8.86 -9.29 17.35
C VAL A 168 9.40 -10.70 17.38
N GLY A 169 9.24 -11.43 16.28
CA GLY A 169 9.76 -12.79 16.14
C GLY A 169 11.28 -12.84 16.09
N ASP A 170 11.83 -14.03 16.24
CA ASP A 170 13.25 -14.26 15.98
C ASP A 170 13.52 -14.11 14.47
N TYR A 171 14.71 -13.61 14.14
CA TYR A 171 15.17 -13.44 12.76
C TYR A 171 14.49 -12.32 11.96
N GLU A 172 13.71 -11.45 12.57
CA GLU A 172 13.18 -10.25 11.92
C GLU A 172 14.30 -9.24 11.68
N ARG A 173 14.33 -8.66 10.50
CA ARG A 173 15.37 -7.69 10.11
C ARG A 173 14.88 -6.25 10.17
N ASN A 174 13.59 -6.07 9.94
CA ASN A 174 12.91 -4.78 10.02
C ASN A 174 11.44 -5.00 10.37
N LEU A 175 10.83 -3.99 10.93
CA LEU A 175 9.40 -3.92 11.20
C LEU A 175 9.01 -2.46 11.17
N SER A 176 7.88 -2.15 10.55
CA SER A 176 7.32 -0.80 10.58
C SER A 176 5.99 -0.81 11.31
N ILE A 177 5.78 0.15 12.18
CA ILE A 177 4.52 0.34 12.91
C ILE A 177 3.99 1.73 12.64
N GLN A 178 2.71 1.83 12.34
CA GLN A 178 2.00 3.09 12.24
C GLN A 178 0.97 3.20 13.36
N ILE A 179 0.96 4.33 14.04
CA ILE A 179 -0.08 4.69 15.00
C ILE A 179 -0.78 5.94 14.45
N TRP A 180 -2.07 5.84 14.31
CA TRP A 180 -2.92 6.93 13.86
C TRP A 180 -3.83 7.37 15.00
N LYS A 181 -3.84 8.66 15.29
CA LYS A 181 -4.69 9.28 16.30
C LYS A 181 -5.29 10.58 15.77
N ASN A 182 -6.36 11.07 16.38
CA ASN A 182 -6.81 12.44 16.10
C ASN A 182 -5.72 13.44 16.48
N TYR A 183 -5.57 14.48 15.68
CA TYR A 183 -4.51 15.47 15.86
C TYR A 183 -4.57 16.18 17.23
N TRP A 184 -5.77 16.52 17.67
CA TRP A 184 -5.98 17.24 18.93
C TRP A 184 -6.06 16.37 20.19
N ASP A 185 -6.01 15.06 20.05
CA ASP A 185 -5.96 14.17 21.21
C ASP A 185 -4.55 14.17 21.83
N GLU A 186 -4.49 14.48 23.12
CA GLU A 186 -3.24 14.54 23.88
C GLU A 186 -2.93 13.16 24.45
N ILE A 187 -2.09 12.44 23.73
CA ILE A 187 -1.67 11.08 24.09
C ILE A 187 -0.16 11.03 24.22
N ARG A 188 0.32 10.83 25.43
CA ARG A 188 1.73 10.51 25.67
C ARG A 188 1.98 9.05 25.30
N ILE A 189 2.92 8.82 24.41
CA ILE A 189 3.28 7.50 23.89
C ILE A 189 4.69 7.17 24.38
N GLN A 190 4.83 6.01 25.03
CA GLN A 190 6.10 5.46 25.44
C GLN A 190 6.24 4.05 24.86
N LEU A 191 7.44 3.65 24.54
CA LEU A 191 7.77 2.31 24.04
C LEU A 191 8.67 1.60 25.05
N LEU A 192 8.20 0.51 25.60
CA LEU A 192 8.96 -0.36 26.49
C LEU A 192 9.55 -1.51 25.67
N PRO A 193 10.89 -1.58 25.54
CA PRO A 193 11.55 -2.68 24.86
C PRO A 193 11.49 -4.00 25.62
N PRO A 194 11.66 -5.16 24.98
CA PRO A 194 11.84 -6.44 25.66
C PRO A 194 12.99 -6.38 26.66
N PHE A 195 12.82 -7.04 27.79
CA PHE A 195 13.84 -7.14 28.85
C PHE A 195 14.26 -5.80 29.50
N SER A 196 13.61 -4.70 29.18
CA SER A 196 13.84 -3.38 29.76
C SER A 196 12.79 -3.03 30.80
N GLN A 197 13.18 -2.27 31.82
CA GLN A 197 12.25 -1.66 32.77
C GLN A 197 12.09 -0.16 32.53
N ALA A 198 12.87 0.41 31.61
CA ALA A 198 12.84 1.83 31.28
C ALA A 198 12.19 2.05 29.91
N PRO A 199 11.02 2.66 29.84
CA PRO A 199 10.38 2.99 28.58
C PRO A 199 11.10 4.16 27.89
N ILE A 200 11.10 4.14 26.56
CA ILE A 200 11.54 5.24 25.73
C ILE A 200 10.37 6.21 25.59
N GLN A 201 10.56 7.46 25.94
CA GLN A 201 9.57 8.50 25.71
C GLN A 201 9.62 8.91 24.24
N ILE A 202 8.53 8.73 23.52
CA ILE A 202 8.38 9.28 22.17
C ILE A 202 7.99 10.75 22.32
N PRO A 203 8.73 11.69 21.68
CA PRO A 203 8.34 13.09 21.66
C PRO A 203 6.97 13.29 21.04
N ASP A 204 6.15 14.16 21.61
CA ASP A 204 4.77 14.44 21.21
C ASP A 204 4.66 15.69 20.31
N ILE A 205 5.73 16.02 19.62
CA ILE A 205 5.81 17.13 18.66
C ILE A 205 6.20 16.62 17.28
N PRO A 206 5.73 17.23 16.19
CA PRO A 206 6.14 16.86 14.85
C PRO A 206 7.65 16.91 14.67
N GLY A 207 8.19 15.91 13.97
CA GLY A 207 9.62 15.79 13.73
C GLY A 207 10.08 14.35 13.52
N SER A 208 11.39 14.16 13.50
CA SER A 208 12.01 12.86 13.37
C SER A 208 13.07 12.64 14.44
N TRP A 209 13.10 11.43 15.00
CA TRP A 209 14.01 11.05 16.06
C TRP A 209 14.61 9.68 15.80
N ARG A 210 15.74 9.43 16.46
CA ARG A 210 16.46 8.16 16.38
C ARG A 210 16.82 7.71 17.79
N PHE A 211 16.52 6.44 18.09
CA PHE A 211 16.86 5.81 19.36
C PHE A 211 17.55 4.47 19.08
N ALA A 212 18.52 4.10 19.91
CA ALA A 212 19.17 2.80 19.85
C ALA A 212 18.73 1.95 21.05
N VAL A 213 18.32 0.72 20.80
CA VAL A 213 17.83 -0.24 21.79
C VAL A 213 18.42 -1.61 21.50
N GLY A 214 19.49 -1.98 22.20
CA GLY A 214 20.19 -3.23 21.89
C GLY A 214 20.69 -3.24 20.45
N ASP A 215 20.29 -4.25 19.70
CA ASP A 215 20.62 -4.38 18.27
C ASP A 215 19.57 -3.77 17.35
N THR A 216 18.64 -2.99 17.91
CA THR A 216 17.57 -2.31 17.15
C THR A 216 17.79 -0.80 17.15
N GLU A 217 17.73 -0.21 15.98
CA GLU A 217 17.60 1.22 15.78
C GLU A 217 16.14 1.55 15.48
N LEU A 218 15.59 2.52 16.21
CA LEU A 218 14.25 3.04 16.00
C LEU A 218 14.36 4.36 15.26
N LEU A 219 13.78 4.45 14.08
CA LEU A 219 13.57 5.69 13.35
C LEU A 219 12.11 6.08 13.56
N ILE A 220 11.89 7.18 14.23
CA ILE A 220 10.56 7.66 14.57
C ILE A 220 10.28 8.93 13.77
N TYR A 221 9.15 8.93 13.08
CA TYR A 221 8.61 10.09 12.42
C TYR A 221 7.23 10.40 13.01
N TYR A 222 7.09 11.59 13.58
CA TYR A 222 5.83 12.11 14.10
C TYR A 222 5.35 13.19 13.14
N GLY A 223 4.31 12.88 12.36
CA GLY A 223 3.83 13.71 11.27
C GLY A 223 2.99 14.89 11.73
N GLU A 224 2.91 15.89 10.87
CA GLU A 224 1.88 16.90 10.94
C GLU A 224 0.57 16.38 10.33
N PRO A 225 -0.60 16.93 10.69
CA PRO A 225 -1.84 16.58 10.03
C PRO A 225 -1.75 16.91 8.54
N SER A 226 -2.25 16.03 7.70
CA SER A 226 -2.34 16.31 6.28
C SER A 226 -3.51 17.27 5.98
N PRO A 227 -3.49 18.00 4.86
CA PRO A 227 -4.63 18.81 4.43
C PRO A 227 -5.91 18.00 4.15
N TYR A 228 -5.77 16.68 4.03
CA TYR A 228 -6.85 15.76 3.66
C TYR A 228 -7.34 14.92 4.82
N SER A 229 -6.68 14.99 5.99
CA SER A 229 -7.01 14.16 7.15
C SER A 229 -6.77 14.91 8.46
N LEU A 230 -7.70 14.73 9.38
CA LEU A 230 -7.57 15.21 10.77
C LEU A 230 -6.76 14.27 11.65
N TYR A 231 -6.30 13.15 11.08
CA TYR A 231 -5.46 12.18 11.79
C TYR A 231 -4.00 12.56 11.69
N GLN A 232 -3.29 12.29 12.77
CA GLN A 232 -1.86 12.45 12.90
C GLN A 232 -1.18 11.09 12.94
N GLU A 233 -0.16 10.95 12.12
CA GLU A 233 0.65 9.73 12.03
C GLU A 233 1.83 9.78 12.99
N LEU A 234 2.05 8.67 13.67
CA LEU A 234 3.32 8.31 14.26
C LEU A 234 3.83 7.06 13.55
N TYR A 235 4.89 7.21 12.78
CA TYR A 235 5.54 6.12 12.05
C TYR A 235 6.84 5.73 12.74
N ILE A 236 7.04 4.44 12.96
CA ILE A 236 8.23 3.90 13.63
C ILE A 236 8.81 2.77 12.80
N ASP A 237 10.03 2.95 12.32
CA ASP A 237 10.82 1.86 11.74
C ASP A 237 11.74 1.26 12.80
N PHE A 238 11.67 -0.05 12.91
CA PHE A 238 12.58 -0.89 13.67
C PHE A 238 13.59 -1.47 12.68
N ILE A 239 14.83 -1.07 12.77
CA ILE A 239 15.89 -1.47 11.85
C ILE A 239 16.97 -2.18 12.64
N SER A 240 17.44 -3.31 12.13
CA SER A 240 18.58 -3.98 12.74
C SER A 240 19.86 -3.17 12.53
N SER A 241 20.58 -2.90 13.61
CA SER A 241 21.92 -2.35 13.56
C SER A 241 23.01 -3.40 13.26
N ARG A 242 22.64 -4.69 13.29
CA ARG A 242 23.52 -5.84 12.99
C ARG A 242 22.88 -6.80 12.00
N THR A 243 22.20 -7.83 12.50
CA THR A 243 21.61 -8.89 11.66
C THR A 243 20.09 -8.93 11.82
N TYR A 244 19.62 -8.87 13.05
CA TYR A 244 18.19 -8.95 13.39
C TYR A 244 17.84 -7.89 14.42
N ILE A 245 16.58 -7.45 14.41
CA ILE A 245 16.04 -6.57 15.44
C ILE A 245 15.82 -7.36 16.73
N THR A 246 15.79 -6.69 17.86
CA THR A 246 15.59 -7.31 19.18
C THR A 246 14.25 -8.01 19.23
N SER A 247 14.26 -9.35 19.35
CA SER A 247 13.05 -10.17 19.48
C SER A 247 12.44 -10.10 20.87
N GLY A 248 11.17 -10.42 20.98
CA GLY A 248 10.42 -10.46 22.23
C GLY A 248 9.20 -9.56 22.23
N VAL A 249 8.62 -9.38 23.42
CA VAL A 249 7.43 -8.54 23.62
C VAL A 249 7.84 -7.08 23.80
N TRP A 250 7.36 -6.24 22.91
CA TRP A 250 7.45 -4.79 22.98
C TRP A 250 6.09 -4.25 23.44
N THR A 251 6.08 -3.17 24.21
CA THR A 251 4.83 -2.63 24.75
C THR A 251 4.76 -1.13 24.51
N PHE A 252 3.71 -0.67 23.84
CA PHE A 252 3.34 0.74 23.87
C PHE A 252 2.57 1.04 25.14
N LEU A 253 3.01 2.06 25.86
CA LEU A 253 2.31 2.63 27.02
C LEU A 253 1.70 3.95 26.58
N LEU A 254 0.36 3.99 26.53
CA LEU A 254 -0.42 5.15 26.12
C LEU A 254 -1.01 5.81 27.37
N THR A 255 -0.71 7.08 27.61
CA THR A 255 -1.30 7.85 28.69
C THR A 255 -1.99 9.06 28.12
N THR A 256 -3.28 9.16 28.33
CA THR A 256 -4.12 10.23 27.79
C THR A 256 -4.28 11.36 28.79
N GLN A 257 -4.37 12.58 28.27
CA GLN A 257 -4.74 13.75 29.06
C GLN A 257 -6.11 14.26 28.61
N ASN A 258 -6.21 14.71 27.37
CA ASN A 258 -7.42 15.27 26.81
C ASN A 258 -7.77 14.52 25.53
N ILE A 259 -8.91 13.86 25.53
CA ILE A 259 -9.43 13.10 24.39
C ILE A 259 -10.75 13.71 23.98
N THR A 260 -10.87 14.08 22.71
CA THR A 260 -12.04 14.76 22.18
C THR A 260 -13.10 13.78 21.67
N ASP A 261 -12.67 12.78 20.91
CA ASP A 261 -13.58 11.81 20.27
C ASP A 261 -13.34 10.34 20.66
N GLY A 262 -12.29 10.05 21.37
CA GLY A 262 -11.97 8.74 21.95
C GLY A 262 -11.78 7.59 20.95
#